data_dd83818ca0c64f4ca42c2690254488b5
#
_entry.id   dd83818ca0c64f4ca42c2690254488b5
#
_cell.length_a   1.000
_cell.length_b   1.000
_cell.length_c   1.000
_cell.angle_alpha   90.00
_cell.angle_beta   90.00
_cell.angle_gamma   90.00
#
_symmetry.space_group_name_H-M   'P 1'
#
loop_
_entity.id
_entity.type
_entity.pdbx_description
1 polymer ?
#
loop_
_entity_poly.entity_id
_entity_poly.type
_entity_poly.pdbx_seq_one_letter_code
_entity_poly.pdbx_strand_id
1 'polypeptide(L)'
;MDVAREIAMLVSQIPAGSVSTFADVAEALGDPHAATAVFRILTNASVEGSHRVVRADGAVPRAGMTARLRRDGVSISRSRVNELDQIRWREFRGPRTLARLREEQQQLGATVETTDRFEGGRRIAAFDVAYDGDDATAAAVVMDAKNEAVLQEVAIHTKVDFPYIPGYLGYRELPCIEACYRRLDTVPDLLMIDGHGLLHPARFGVACFAGVRLDRPSIGVAKSLLVGTIGPPPKKAGDWTDVRVDGETMGAALRSGQSRRLIYVSIGHRVSLATALRTTKQLCTTRIPEPLRRANLLSKNEKRKWKKR
;
A
#
# COMPACT_ATOMS: atom_id res chain seq x y z
N MET A 1 -7.28 -11.36 -8.97
CA MET A 1 -8.15 -10.16 -9.19
C MET A 1 -7.39 -9.23 -10.11
N ASP A 2 -7.87 -8.98 -11.32
CA ASP A 2 -7.08 -8.32 -12.37
C ASP A 2 -7.65 -6.91 -12.65
N VAL A 3 -7.15 -5.94 -11.89
CA VAL A 3 -7.49 -4.51 -12.05
C VAL A 3 -7.08 -3.99 -13.43
N ALA A 4 -5.98 -4.48 -13.99
CA ALA A 4 -5.53 -4.05 -15.32
C ALA A 4 -6.50 -4.50 -16.42
N ARG A 5 -7.03 -5.72 -16.31
CA ARG A 5 -8.07 -6.22 -17.22
C ARG A 5 -9.38 -5.43 -17.10
N GLU A 6 -9.78 -5.07 -15.88
CA GLU A 6 -10.96 -4.22 -15.70
C GLU A 6 -10.77 -2.83 -16.31
N ILE A 7 -9.60 -2.22 -16.12
CA ILE A 7 -9.27 -0.94 -16.78
C ILE A 7 -9.38 -1.06 -18.31
N ALA A 8 -8.82 -2.12 -18.90
CA ALA A 8 -8.91 -2.34 -20.34
C ALA A 8 -10.37 -2.49 -20.81
N MET A 9 -11.20 -3.23 -20.08
CA MET A 9 -12.63 -3.39 -20.34
C MET A 9 -13.39 -2.06 -20.23
N LEU A 10 -13.10 -1.23 -19.22
CA LEU A 10 -13.75 0.08 -19.08
C LEU A 10 -13.35 1.00 -20.23
N VAL A 11 -12.07 1.05 -20.59
CA VAL A 11 -11.56 1.90 -21.66
C VAL A 11 -12.14 1.51 -23.04
N SER A 12 -12.38 0.21 -23.27
CA SER A 12 -13.02 -0.25 -24.52
C SER A 12 -14.45 0.24 -24.71
N GLN A 13 -15.11 0.69 -23.66
CA GLN A 13 -16.48 1.25 -23.72
C GLN A 13 -16.52 2.70 -24.20
N ILE A 14 -15.39 3.41 -24.24
CA ILE A 14 -15.36 4.81 -24.68
C ILE A 14 -15.56 4.85 -26.21
N PRO A 15 -16.65 5.44 -26.75
CA PRO A 15 -16.90 5.44 -28.18
C PRO A 15 -15.93 6.36 -28.94
N ALA A 16 -15.79 6.14 -30.24
CA ALA A 16 -15.12 7.09 -31.11
C ALA A 16 -15.83 8.47 -31.05
N GLY A 17 -15.08 9.56 -31.12
CA GLY A 17 -15.57 10.90 -30.92
C GLY A 17 -15.70 11.35 -29.47
N SER A 18 -15.57 10.43 -28.52
CA SER A 18 -15.60 10.75 -27.09
C SER A 18 -14.25 10.46 -26.40
N VAL A 19 -14.05 11.11 -25.27
CA VAL A 19 -12.87 10.90 -24.41
C VAL A 19 -13.30 10.78 -22.94
N SER A 20 -12.46 10.18 -22.14
CA SER A 20 -12.62 10.14 -20.69
C SER A 20 -11.36 10.61 -20.00
N THR A 21 -11.41 10.83 -18.70
CA THR A 21 -10.20 11.16 -17.92
C THR A 21 -9.71 9.95 -17.11
N PHE A 22 -8.43 9.96 -16.70
CA PHE A 22 -7.91 8.94 -15.77
C PHE A 22 -8.72 8.88 -14.48
N ALA A 23 -9.26 10.03 -14.03
CA ALA A 23 -10.11 10.09 -12.84
C ALA A 23 -11.47 9.43 -13.07
N ASP A 24 -12.10 9.62 -14.24
CA ASP A 24 -13.39 8.96 -14.56
C ASP A 24 -13.25 7.44 -14.61
N VAL A 25 -12.17 6.93 -15.21
CA VAL A 25 -11.90 5.50 -15.23
C VAL A 25 -11.62 4.97 -13.80
N ALA A 26 -10.92 5.73 -12.98
CA ALA A 26 -10.67 5.37 -11.58
C ALA A 26 -11.98 5.38 -10.75
N GLU A 27 -12.86 6.34 -10.97
CA GLU A 27 -14.19 6.40 -10.35
C GLU A 27 -15.06 5.21 -10.78
N ALA A 28 -14.97 4.81 -12.04
CA ALA A 28 -15.65 3.62 -12.56
C ALA A 28 -15.12 2.32 -11.92
N LEU A 29 -13.83 2.25 -11.57
CA LEU A 29 -13.27 1.16 -10.75
C LEU A 29 -13.79 1.16 -9.30
N GLY A 30 -14.35 2.29 -8.84
CA GLY A 30 -14.90 2.47 -7.49
C GLY A 30 -14.03 3.29 -6.54
N ASP A 31 -12.88 3.84 -6.98
CA ASP A 31 -12.05 4.73 -6.14
C ASP A 31 -11.25 5.72 -6.99
N PRO A 32 -11.55 7.04 -6.91
CA PRO A 32 -10.85 8.07 -7.68
C PRO A 32 -9.35 8.17 -7.35
N HIS A 33 -8.90 7.72 -6.19
CA HIS A 33 -7.48 7.69 -5.83
C HIS A 33 -6.64 6.75 -6.71
N ALA A 34 -7.30 5.86 -7.49
CA ALA A 34 -6.64 4.98 -8.44
C ALA A 34 -6.19 5.68 -9.75
N ALA A 35 -6.49 6.96 -9.97
CA ALA A 35 -6.19 7.66 -11.22
C ALA A 35 -4.73 7.56 -11.67
N THR A 36 -3.78 7.61 -10.73
CA THR A 36 -2.34 7.42 -11.01
C THR A 36 -2.02 5.99 -11.46
N ALA A 37 -2.68 4.98 -10.90
CA ALA A 37 -2.51 3.59 -11.32
C ALA A 37 -3.09 3.37 -12.72
N VAL A 38 -4.28 3.92 -12.99
CA VAL A 38 -4.91 3.92 -14.34
C VAL A 38 -3.96 4.55 -15.37
N PHE A 39 -3.41 5.74 -15.05
CA PHE A 39 -2.41 6.39 -15.91
C PHE A 39 -1.23 5.47 -16.22
N ARG A 40 -0.61 4.87 -15.20
CA ARG A 40 0.56 3.98 -15.37
C ARG A 40 0.24 2.76 -16.23
N ILE A 41 -0.89 2.11 -16.00
CA ILE A 41 -1.31 0.93 -16.75
C ILE A 41 -1.54 1.30 -18.21
N LEU A 42 -2.32 2.34 -18.50
CA LEU A 42 -2.65 2.75 -19.85
C LEU A 42 -1.45 3.34 -20.62
N THR A 43 -0.42 3.80 -19.92
CA THR A 43 0.79 4.31 -20.56
C THR A 43 1.88 3.26 -20.73
N ASN A 44 1.88 2.17 -19.97
CA ASN A 44 2.91 1.12 -20.04
C ASN A 44 2.48 -0.10 -20.86
N ALA A 45 1.17 -0.36 -20.92
CA ALA A 45 0.61 -1.46 -21.68
C ALA A 45 -0.03 -0.99 -23.00
N SER A 46 -0.04 -1.87 -24.02
CA SER A 46 -0.79 -1.64 -25.25
C SER A 46 -2.26 -2.00 -25.00
N VAL A 47 -3.03 -1.05 -24.45
CA VAL A 47 -4.46 -1.21 -24.24
C VAL A 47 -5.21 -0.52 -25.38
N GLU A 48 -6.07 -1.27 -26.08
CA GLU A 48 -6.92 -0.72 -27.13
C GLU A 48 -7.83 0.37 -26.57
N GLY A 49 -8.01 1.48 -27.30
CA GLY A 49 -8.79 2.62 -26.82
C GLY A 49 -8.06 3.53 -25.81
N SER A 50 -6.88 3.17 -25.30
CA SER A 50 -6.14 3.97 -24.30
C SER A 50 -5.89 5.42 -24.72
N HIS A 51 -5.83 5.71 -26.02
CA HIS A 51 -5.69 7.06 -26.54
C HIS A 51 -6.89 7.97 -26.25
N ARG A 52 -8.06 7.40 -25.94
CA ARG A 52 -9.28 8.12 -25.54
C ARG A 52 -9.29 8.53 -24.08
N VAL A 53 -8.25 8.20 -23.30
CA VAL A 53 -8.13 8.61 -21.91
C VAL A 53 -7.09 9.72 -21.79
N VAL A 54 -7.55 10.90 -21.36
CA VAL A 54 -6.76 12.13 -21.27
C VAL A 54 -6.61 12.62 -19.82
N ARG A 55 -5.81 13.65 -19.60
CA ARG A 55 -5.69 14.29 -18.29
C ARG A 55 -6.96 15.06 -17.95
N ALA A 56 -7.18 15.38 -16.68
CA ALA A 56 -8.34 16.11 -16.20
C ALA A 56 -8.52 17.49 -16.87
N ASP A 57 -7.44 18.10 -17.32
CA ASP A 57 -7.40 19.36 -18.05
C ASP A 57 -7.49 19.19 -19.59
N GLY A 58 -7.80 18.01 -20.07
CA GLY A 58 -7.87 17.66 -21.49
C GLY A 58 -6.53 17.43 -22.16
N ALA A 59 -5.41 17.56 -21.46
CA ALA A 59 -4.09 17.35 -22.06
C ALA A 59 -3.90 15.90 -22.49
N VAL A 60 -3.42 15.70 -23.72
CA VAL A 60 -3.11 14.38 -24.29
C VAL A 60 -1.79 13.88 -23.69
N PRO A 61 -1.76 12.70 -23.05
CA PRO A 61 -0.59 12.25 -22.29
C PRO A 61 0.66 11.96 -23.12
N ARG A 62 0.47 11.58 -24.40
CA ARG A 62 1.56 11.21 -25.33
C ARG A 62 1.27 11.74 -26.73
N ALA A 63 2.29 12.24 -27.42
CA ALA A 63 2.16 12.81 -28.76
C ALA A 63 1.51 11.86 -29.78
N GLY A 64 1.85 10.55 -29.75
CA GLY A 64 1.29 9.54 -30.65
C GLY A 64 -0.23 9.32 -30.50
N MET A 65 -0.84 9.72 -29.38
CA MET A 65 -2.29 9.60 -29.14
C MET A 65 -3.08 10.67 -29.91
N THR A 66 -2.49 11.84 -30.14
CA THR A 66 -3.15 12.95 -30.86
C THR A 66 -3.65 12.55 -32.24
N ALA A 67 -2.85 11.81 -33.02
CA ALA A 67 -3.23 11.36 -34.36
C ALA A 67 -4.40 10.36 -34.32
N ARG A 68 -4.46 9.50 -33.31
CA ARG A 68 -5.56 8.55 -33.10
C ARG A 68 -6.86 9.27 -32.70
N LEU A 69 -6.77 10.21 -31.75
CA LEU A 69 -7.91 11.01 -31.33
C LEU A 69 -8.51 11.84 -32.48
N ARG A 70 -7.68 12.44 -33.36
CA ARG A 70 -8.16 13.14 -34.55
C ARG A 70 -8.85 12.21 -35.54
N ARG A 71 -8.37 10.98 -35.71
CA ARG A 71 -9.05 9.96 -36.52
C ARG A 71 -10.41 9.57 -35.96
N ASP A 72 -10.54 9.56 -34.64
CA ASP A 72 -11.81 9.35 -33.95
C ASP A 72 -12.75 10.56 -34.02
N GLY A 73 -12.37 11.67 -34.69
CA GLY A 73 -13.17 12.87 -34.80
C GLY A 73 -13.01 13.87 -33.64
N VAL A 74 -12.06 13.65 -32.71
CA VAL A 74 -11.85 14.56 -31.59
C VAL A 74 -11.06 15.80 -32.00
N SER A 75 -11.59 16.99 -31.72
CA SER A 75 -10.92 18.26 -31.96
C SER A 75 -9.82 18.53 -30.95
N ILE A 76 -8.59 18.79 -31.43
CA ILE A 76 -7.40 18.97 -30.57
C ILE A 76 -6.61 20.20 -30.98
N SER A 77 -6.40 21.12 -30.04
CA SER A 77 -5.55 22.31 -30.16
C SER A 77 -4.45 22.29 -29.10
N ARG A 78 -3.21 22.59 -29.48
CA ARG A 78 -2.06 22.66 -28.57
C ARG A 78 -1.92 21.43 -27.63
N SER A 79 -2.12 20.23 -28.20
CA SER A 79 -2.10 18.95 -27.47
C SER A 79 -3.16 18.83 -26.35
N ARG A 80 -4.27 19.57 -26.47
CA ARG A 80 -5.44 19.48 -25.58
C ARG A 80 -6.69 19.21 -26.38
N VAL A 81 -7.58 18.42 -25.81
CA VAL A 81 -8.95 18.22 -26.32
C VAL A 81 -9.72 19.49 -26.13
N ASN A 82 -10.34 19.96 -27.22
CA ASN A 82 -11.26 21.10 -27.18
C ASN A 82 -12.61 20.63 -26.66
N GLU A 83 -13.33 21.51 -25.94
CA GLU A 83 -14.69 21.25 -25.46
C GLU A 83 -14.83 19.91 -24.72
N LEU A 84 -13.84 19.58 -23.86
CA LEU A 84 -13.75 18.30 -23.14
C LEU A 84 -15.09 17.88 -22.52
N ASP A 85 -15.78 18.79 -21.85
CA ASP A 85 -17.01 18.46 -21.11
C ASP A 85 -18.16 18.02 -22.02
N GLN A 86 -18.19 18.45 -23.32
CA GLN A 86 -19.23 18.07 -24.28
C GLN A 86 -19.05 16.63 -24.79
N ILE A 87 -17.79 16.14 -24.88
CA ILE A 87 -17.48 14.84 -25.44
C ILE A 87 -16.98 13.87 -24.37
N ARG A 88 -17.07 14.24 -23.10
CA ARG A 88 -16.56 13.45 -21.97
C ARG A 88 -17.48 12.28 -21.64
N TRP A 89 -16.97 11.06 -21.84
CA TRP A 89 -17.64 9.82 -21.52
C TRP A 89 -17.50 9.44 -20.05
N ARG A 90 -18.61 9.12 -19.38
CA ARG A 90 -18.67 8.69 -17.97
C ARG A 90 -19.60 7.50 -17.73
N GLU A 91 -20.24 6.97 -18.76
CA GLU A 91 -21.25 5.91 -18.65
C GLU A 91 -20.62 4.52 -18.64
N PHE A 92 -19.70 4.31 -17.70
CA PHE A 92 -19.02 3.03 -17.56
C PHE A 92 -19.88 1.97 -16.87
N ARG A 93 -19.75 0.73 -17.35
CA ARG A 93 -20.32 -0.46 -16.72
C ARG A 93 -19.20 -1.44 -16.39
N GLY A 94 -19.14 -1.85 -15.11
CA GLY A 94 -18.06 -2.73 -14.66
C GLY A 94 -18.28 -3.26 -13.24
N PRO A 95 -17.44 -4.18 -12.80
CA PRO A 95 -17.59 -4.82 -11.49
C PRO A 95 -17.26 -3.91 -10.31
N ARG A 96 -16.69 -2.70 -10.56
CA ARG A 96 -16.27 -1.74 -9.54
C ARG A 96 -15.37 -2.38 -8.47
N THR A 97 -14.33 -3.08 -8.94
CA THR A 97 -13.46 -3.92 -8.09
C THR A 97 -12.92 -3.18 -6.87
N LEU A 98 -12.51 -1.91 -7.01
CA LEU A 98 -11.96 -1.17 -5.86
C LEU A 98 -13.01 -0.85 -4.79
N ALA A 99 -14.26 -0.55 -5.19
CA ALA A 99 -15.35 -0.38 -4.22
C ALA A 99 -15.56 -1.68 -3.41
N ARG A 100 -15.63 -2.82 -4.09
CA ARG A 100 -15.79 -4.14 -3.44
C ARG A 100 -14.62 -4.46 -2.50
N LEU A 101 -13.39 -4.14 -2.90
CA LEU A 101 -12.22 -4.31 -2.04
C LEU A 101 -12.26 -3.38 -0.82
N ARG A 102 -12.82 -2.18 -0.97
CA ARG A 102 -13.03 -1.27 0.14
C ARG A 102 -14.06 -1.81 1.14
N GLU A 103 -15.15 -2.36 0.64
CA GLU A 103 -16.16 -3.04 1.47
C GLU A 103 -15.56 -4.24 2.20
N GLU A 104 -14.76 -5.07 1.51
CA GLU A 104 -14.03 -6.18 2.13
C GLU A 104 -13.09 -5.70 3.24
N GLN A 105 -12.31 -4.64 3.00
CA GLN A 105 -11.45 -4.04 4.04
C GLN A 105 -12.26 -3.60 5.27
N GLN A 106 -13.43 -3.00 5.09
CA GLN A 106 -14.27 -2.57 6.19
C GLN A 106 -14.83 -3.76 6.98
N GLN A 107 -15.27 -4.82 6.28
CA GLN A 107 -15.75 -6.05 6.91
C GLN A 107 -14.64 -6.74 7.71
N LEU A 108 -13.46 -6.90 7.12
CA LEU A 108 -12.29 -7.46 7.80
C LEU A 108 -11.82 -6.58 8.94
N GLY A 109 -11.94 -5.26 8.82
CA GLY A 109 -11.64 -4.30 9.87
C GLY A 109 -12.41 -4.56 11.17
N ALA A 110 -13.64 -5.01 11.07
CA ALA A 110 -14.47 -5.38 12.21
C ALA A 110 -13.96 -6.63 12.95
N THR A 111 -13.10 -7.45 12.32
CA THR A 111 -12.51 -8.65 12.94
C THR A 111 -11.19 -8.37 13.65
N VAL A 112 -10.68 -7.14 13.61
CA VAL A 112 -9.43 -6.76 14.25
C VAL A 112 -9.63 -6.71 15.76
N GLU A 113 -8.91 -7.56 16.49
CA GLU A 113 -8.83 -7.52 17.94
C GLU A 113 -7.74 -6.49 18.35
N THR A 114 -8.10 -5.56 19.24
CA THR A 114 -7.20 -4.49 19.74
C THR A 114 -6.69 -4.75 21.15
N THR A 115 -7.02 -5.90 21.72
CA THR A 115 -6.57 -6.37 23.03
C THR A 115 -5.37 -7.29 22.89
N ASP A 116 -4.49 -7.27 23.89
CA ASP A 116 -3.30 -8.11 23.87
C ASP A 116 -3.65 -9.60 23.95
N ARG A 117 -3.26 -10.34 22.91
CA ARG A 117 -3.13 -11.81 22.89
C ARG A 117 -1.66 -12.21 22.77
N PHE A 118 -0.76 -11.27 23.04
CA PHE A 118 0.67 -11.38 22.95
C PHE A 118 1.26 -11.37 24.36
N GLU A 119 1.46 -12.53 24.92
CA GLU A 119 2.03 -12.71 26.27
C GLU A 119 3.56 -12.70 26.22
N GLY A 120 4.15 -11.51 25.93
CA GLY A 120 5.59 -11.30 26.08
C GLY A 120 6.48 -12.21 25.22
N GLY A 121 6.02 -12.60 24.06
CA GLY A 121 6.79 -13.44 23.13
C GLY A 121 8.12 -12.80 22.73
N ARG A 122 9.11 -13.65 22.44
CA ARG A 122 10.48 -13.23 22.15
C ARG A 122 10.76 -13.12 20.66
N ARG A 123 10.03 -13.89 19.83
CA ARG A 123 10.30 -14.01 18.39
C ARG A 123 9.48 -13.01 17.61
N ILE A 124 10.13 -11.97 17.13
CA ILE A 124 9.52 -10.93 16.31
C ILE A 124 9.91 -11.17 14.85
N ALA A 125 8.93 -11.39 13.98
CA ALA A 125 9.16 -11.43 12.54
C ALA A 125 8.84 -10.09 11.91
N ALA A 126 9.80 -9.45 11.26
CA ALA A 126 9.60 -8.24 10.49
C ALA A 126 9.58 -8.53 9.00
N PHE A 127 8.69 -7.83 8.27
CA PHE A 127 8.49 -8.01 6.83
C PHE A 127 8.66 -6.69 6.09
N ASP A 128 9.32 -6.74 4.93
CA ASP A 128 9.49 -5.64 3.98
C ASP A 128 9.43 -6.16 2.55
N VAL A 129 8.89 -5.35 1.64
CA VAL A 129 8.78 -5.70 0.22
C VAL A 129 9.41 -4.60 -0.64
N ALA A 130 10.41 -4.97 -1.45
CA ALA A 130 11.07 -4.08 -2.39
C ALA A 130 10.61 -4.38 -3.83
N TYR A 131 10.20 -3.35 -4.56
CA TYR A 131 9.63 -3.45 -5.91
C TYR A 131 10.56 -3.01 -7.01
N ASP A 132 10.38 -3.61 -8.19
CA ASP A 132 10.92 -3.18 -9.47
C ASP A 132 9.87 -3.41 -10.57
N GLY A 133 9.05 -2.41 -10.83
CA GLY A 133 7.83 -2.59 -11.63
C GLY A 133 6.86 -3.56 -10.97
N ASP A 134 6.56 -4.66 -11.65
CA ASP A 134 5.69 -5.74 -11.17
C ASP A 134 6.46 -6.88 -10.49
N ASP A 135 7.79 -6.82 -10.50
CA ASP A 135 8.61 -7.76 -9.73
C ASP A 135 8.76 -7.27 -8.29
N ALA A 136 8.59 -8.18 -7.35
CA ALA A 136 8.73 -7.94 -5.91
C ALA A 136 9.77 -8.86 -5.29
N THR A 137 10.55 -8.31 -4.38
CA THR A 137 11.41 -9.07 -3.48
C THR A 137 10.92 -8.83 -2.06
N ALA A 138 10.27 -9.83 -1.50
CA ALA A 138 9.84 -9.81 -0.12
C ALA A 138 10.91 -10.43 0.78
N ALA A 139 11.07 -9.90 1.97
CA ALA A 139 11.97 -10.39 2.99
C ALA A 139 11.28 -10.46 4.35
N ALA A 140 11.62 -11.51 5.10
CA ALA A 140 11.26 -11.69 6.48
C ALA A 140 12.53 -11.89 7.32
N VAL A 141 12.62 -11.23 8.47
CA VAL A 141 13.68 -11.40 9.45
C VAL A 141 13.05 -11.71 10.80
N VAL A 142 13.37 -12.88 11.36
CA VAL A 142 12.93 -13.27 12.70
C VAL A 142 14.05 -12.96 13.67
N MET A 143 13.75 -12.20 14.72
CA MET A 143 14.70 -11.84 15.76
C MET A 143 14.19 -12.21 17.15
N ASP A 144 15.11 -12.53 18.04
CA ASP A 144 14.85 -12.62 19.48
C ASP A 144 14.88 -11.20 20.07
N ALA A 145 13.72 -10.75 20.59
CA ALA A 145 13.58 -9.39 21.13
C ALA A 145 14.38 -9.13 22.40
N LYS A 146 14.88 -10.17 23.08
CA LYS A 146 15.63 -10.03 24.34
C LYS A 146 17.11 -9.76 24.11
N ASN A 147 17.73 -10.47 23.16
CA ASN A 147 19.17 -10.39 22.89
C ASN A 147 19.51 -9.87 21.50
N GLU A 148 18.48 -9.44 20.74
CA GLU A 148 18.58 -8.90 19.38
C GLU A 148 19.23 -9.86 18.37
N ALA A 149 19.30 -11.15 18.69
CA ALA A 149 19.86 -12.16 17.80
C ALA A 149 18.92 -12.41 16.61
N VAL A 150 19.48 -12.47 15.40
CA VAL A 150 18.76 -12.94 14.22
C VAL A 150 18.64 -14.45 14.30
N LEU A 151 17.40 -14.96 14.30
CA LEU A 151 17.09 -16.38 14.35
C LEU A 151 16.91 -16.96 12.94
N GLN A 152 16.30 -16.19 12.03
CA GLN A 152 16.08 -16.64 10.65
C GLN A 152 15.93 -15.46 9.71
N GLU A 153 16.40 -15.62 8.49
CA GLU A 153 16.21 -14.69 7.38
C GLU A 153 15.63 -15.45 6.17
N VAL A 154 14.62 -14.90 5.55
CA VAL A 154 13.99 -15.44 4.34
C VAL A 154 13.81 -14.32 3.34
N ALA A 155 14.14 -14.59 2.07
CA ALA A 155 13.80 -13.69 0.97
C ALA A 155 13.24 -14.50 -0.20
N ILE A 156 12.25 -13.92 -0.87
CA ILE A 156 11.61 -14.51 -2.05
C ILE A 156 11.50 -13.49 -3.16
N HIS A 157 11.54 -13.98 -4.39
CA HIS A 157 11.14 -13.22 -5.58
C HIS A 157 9.80 -13.71 -6.08
N THR A 158 8.94 -12.76 -6.46
CA THR A 158 7.61 -13.05 -7.01
C THR A 158 7.15 -11.92 -7.91
N LYS A 159 6.18 -12.18 -8.76
CA LYS A 159 5.44 -11.13 -9.47
C LYS A 159 4.24 -10.70 -8.66
N VAL A 160 3.87 -9.44 -8.81
CA VAL A 160 2.73 -8.83 -8.15
C VAL A 160 1.80 -8.25 -9.20
N ASP A 161 0.64 -8.87 -9.32
CA ASP A 161 -0.37 -8.48 -10.33
C ASP A 161 -1.22 -7.27 -9.89
N PHE A 162 -1.28 -6.99 -8.58
CA PHE A 162 -2.05 -5.87 -8.07
C PHE A 162 -1.25 -4.57 -8.18
N PRO A 163 -1.76 -3.52 -8.88
CA PRO A 163 -1.05 -2.25 -9.04
C PRO A 163 -0.94 -1.51 -7.71
N TYR A 164 0.06 -0.60 -7.59
CA TYR A 164 0.12 0.29 -6.44
C TYR A 164 -1.01 1.31 -6.50
N ILE A 165 -1.95 1.19 -5.56
CA ILE A 165 -3.07 2.12 -5.36
C ILE A 165 -3.08 2.53 -3.89
N PRO A 166 -3.06 3.85 -3.56
CA PRO A 166 -3.17 4.32 -2.19
C PRO A 166 -4.41 3.74 -1.49
N GLY A 167 -4.23 3.23 -0.27
CA GLY A 167 -5.31 2.59 0.48
C GLY A 167 -5.59 1.12 0.13
N TYR A 168 -4.83 0.52 -0.81
CA TYR A 168 -4.97 -0.89 -1.19
C TYR A 168 -3.65 -1.67 -1.13
N LEU A 169 -2.67 -1.12 -0.41
CA LEU A 169 -1.34 -1.73 -0.29
C LEU A 169 -1.40 -3.16 0.26
N GLY A 170 -2.34 -3.44 1.15
CA GLY A 170 -2.54 -4.77 1.72
C GLY A 170 -2.77 -5.83 0.64
N TYR A 171 -3.57 -5.57 -0.38
CA TYR A 171 -3.81 -6.50 -1.49
C TYR A 171 -2.57 -6.74 -2.36
N ARG A 172 -1.67 -5.77 -2.41
CA ARG A 172 -0.41 -5.88 -3.15
C ARG A 172 0.66 -6.64 -2.37
N GLU A 173 0.76 -6.42 -1.05
CA GLU A 173 1.87 -6.93 -0.23
C GLU A 173 1.56 -8.22 0.50
N LEU A 174 0.30 -8.46 0.87
CA LEU A 174 -0.07 -9.66 1.62
C LEU A 174 0.38 -10.97 0.95
N PRO A 175 0.21 -11.18 -0.36
CA PRO A 175 0.69 -12.42 -1.00
C PRO A 175 2.19 -12.64 -0.82
N CYS A 176 2.98 -11.54 -0.85
CA CYS A 176 4.42 -11.58 -0.65
C CYS A 176 4.77 -11.90 0.81
N ILE A 177 4.07 -11.27 1.76
CA ILE A 177 4.23 -11.51 3.20
C ILE A 177 3.88 -12.96 3.55
N GLU A 178 2.75 -13.48 3.06
CA GLU A 178 2.32 -14.87 3.26
C GLU A 178 3.34 -15.87 2.69
N ALA A 179 3.89 -15.58 1.52
CA ALA A 179 4.88 -16.45 0.90
C ALA A 179 6.20 -16.50 1.68
N CYS A 180 6.64 -15.37 2.27
CA CYS A 180 7.76 -15.35 3.20
C CYS A 180 7.42 -16.08 4.50
N TYR A 181 6.25 -15.81 5.08
CA TYR A 181 5.81 -16.44 6.34
C TYR A 181 5.78 -17.96 6.24
N ARG A 182 5.28 -18.52 5.13
CA ARG A 182 5.23 -19.98 4.91
C ARG A 182 6.60 -20.65 4.81
N ARG A 183 7.68 -19.88 4.64
CA ARG A 183 9.07 -20.37 4.61
C ARG A 183 9.82 -20.17 5.93
N LEU A 184 9.13 -19.66 6.94
CA LEU A 184 9.70 -19.57 8.28
C LEU A 184 9.59 -20.94 8.98
N ASP A 185 10.72 -21.49 9.42
CA ASP A 185 10.77 -22.65 10.30
C ASP A 185 10.44 -22.24 11.74
N THR A 186 10.77 -20.99 12.08
CA THR A 186 10.53 -20.41 13.41
C THR A 186 9.20 -19.67 13.41
N VAL A 187 8.22 -20.18 14.14
CA VAL A 187 6.91 -19.51 14.31
C VAL A 187 7.10 -18.23 15.13
N PRO A 188 6.79 -17.05 14.58
CA PRO A 188 6.92 -15.80 15.32
C PRO A 188 5.76 -15.61 16.31
N ASP A 189 6.06 -14.93 17.41
CA ASP A 189 5.08 -14.57 18.43
C ASP A 189 4.37 -13.24 18.07
N LEU A 190 5.06 -12.37 17.29
CA LEU A 190 4.55 -11.09 16.82
C LEU A 190 5.05 -10.80 15.39
N LEU A 191 4.18 -10.26 14.55
CA LEU A 191 4.53 -9.74 13.24
C LEU A 191 4.73 -8.22 13.31
N MET A 192 5.80 -7.72 12.74
CA MET A 192 6.07 -6.30 12.58
C MET A 192 6.13 -5.96 11.09
N ILE A 193 5.23 -5.11 10.63
CA ILE A 193 5.04 -4.83 9.20
C ILE A 193 5.47 -3.39 8.88
N ASP A 194 6.29 -3.20 7.84
CA ASP A 194 6.61 -1.86 7.29
C ASP A 194 5.38 -1.30 6.60
N GLY A 195 4.47 -0.72 7.36
CA GLY A 195 3.21 -0.18 6.87
C GLY A 195 2.23 0.10 8.00
N HIS A 196 1.03 0.49 7.62
CA HIS A 196 -0.02 0.85 8.58
C HIS A 196 -0.89 -0.36 8.97
N GLY A 197 -1.37 -0.34 10.22
CA GLY A 197 -2.47 -1.15 10.70
C GLY A 197 -3.78 -0.35 10.70
N LEU A 198 -4.35 -0.06 11.88
CA LEU A 198 -5.58 0.74 12.02
C LEU A 198 -5.44 2.20 11.54
N LEU A 199 -4.22 2.76 11.44
CA LEU A 199 -3.97 4.07 10.84
C LEU A 199 -4.14 4.04 9.31
N HIS A 200 -5.34 3.72 8.85
CA HIS A 200 -5.69 3.52 7.46
C HIS A 200 -7.09 4.07 7.16
N PRO A 201 -7.39 4.61 5.95
CA PRO A 201 -8.72 5.15 5.63
C PRO A 201 -9.88 4.17 5.87
N ALA A 202 -9.65 2.87 5.64
CA ALA A 202 -10.61 1.80 5.93
C ALA A 202 -10.40 1.17 7.31
N ARG A 203 -9.58 1.77 8.20
CA ARG A 203 -9.16 1.17 9.48
C ARG A 203 -8.62 -0.26 9.34
N PHE A 204 -8.07 -0.59 8.16
CA PHE A 204 -7.56 -1.92 7.84
C PHE A 204 -6.40 -1.84 6.83
N GLY A 205 -5.20 -1.58 7.32
CA GLY A 205 -3.97 -1.53 6.53
C GLY A 205 -3.26 -2.88 6.44
N VAL A 206 -2.08 -2.89 5.82
CA VAL A 206 -1.32 -4.13 5.55
C VAL A 206 -0.98 -4.92 6.81
N ALA A 207 -0.74 -4.25 7.95
CA ALA A 207 -0.46 -4.95 9.21
C ALA A 207 -1.71 -5.65 9.77
N CYS A 208 -2.91 -5.07 9.58
CA CYS A 208 -4.17 -5.74 9.91
C CYS A 208 -4.38 -6.95 8.99
N PHE A 209 -4.16 -6.79 7.68
CA PHE A 209 -4.25 -7.91 6.74
C PHE A 209 -3.34 -9.06 7.16
N ALA A 210 -2.06 -8.79 7.41
CA ALA A 210 -1.10 -9.82 7.83
C ALA A 210 -1.53 -10.50 9.14
N GLY A 211 -1.95 -9.73 10.14
CA GLY A 211 -2.38 -10.26 11.43
C GLY A 211 -3.62 -11.16 11.34
N VAL A 212 -4.66 -10.70 10.66
CA VAL A 212 -5.93 -11.44 10.50
C VAL A 212 -5.73 -12.69 9.64
N ARG A 213 -5.03 -12.56 8.52
CA ARG A 213 -4.84 -13.68 7.57
C ARG A 213 -3.90 -14.76 8.07
N LEU A 214 -2.88 -14.39 8.84
CA LEU A 214 -1.93 -15.34 9.42
C LEU A 214 -2.31 -15.78 10.83
N ASP A 215 -3.42 -15.25 11.37
CA ASP A 215 -3.91 -15.51 12.73
C ASP A 215 -2.82 -15.27 13.79
N ARG A 216 -2.16 -14.08 13.72
CA ARG A 216 -1.03 -13.71 14.57
C ARG A 216 -1.15 -12.28 15.10
N PRO A 217 -0.66 -12.02 16.33
CA PRO A 217 -0.44 -10.67 16.79
C PRO A 217 0.40 -9.88 15.78
N SER A 218 -0.02 -8.65 15.47
CA SER A 218 0.70 -7.83 14.49
C SER A 218 0.65 -6.36 14.81
N ILE A 219 1.72 -5.65 14.46
CA ILE A 219 1.85 -4.19 14.57
C ILE A 219 2.31 -3.60 13.23
N GLY A 220 1.79 -2.42 12.92
CA GLY A 220 2.25 -1.62 11.80
C GLY A 220 3.20 -0.52 12.25
N VAL A 221 4.33 -0.37 11.55
CA VAL A 221 5.29 0.71 11.76
C VAL A 221 5.57 1.39 10.43
N ALA A 222 5.06 2.60 10.24
CA ALA A 222 5.18 3.34 8.99
C ALA A 222 6.10 4.56 9.12
N LYS A 223 6.68 4.98 8.00
CA LYS A 223 7.65 6.10 7.92
C LYS A 223 6.98 7.46 7.68
N SER A 224 5.72 7.46 7.28
CA SER A 224 4.89 8.63 6.99
C SER A 224 3.46 8.43 7.51
N LEU A 225 2.78 9.51 7.85
CA LEU A 225 1.36 9.48 8.20
C LEU A 225 0.51 9.26 6.94
N LEU A 226 -0.47 8.38 7.01
CA LEU A 226 -1.42 8.13 5.92
C LEU A 226 -2.75 8.84 6.15
N VAL A 227 -3.26 8.79 7.39
CA VAL A 227 -4.53 9.42 7.80
C VAL A 227 -4.43 9.96 9.22
N GLY A 228 -5.34 10.85 9.57
CA GLY A 228 -5.46 11.41 10.91
C GLY A 228 -4.62 12.65 11.15
N THR A 229 -4.71 13.12 12.38
CA THR A 229 -4.00 14.30 12.88
C THR A 229 -3.15 13.93 14.09
N ILE A 230 -2.01 14.59 14.22
CA ILE A 230 -1.15 14.45 15.40
C ILE A 230 -1.27 15.69 16.29
N GLY A 231 -1.21 15.50 17.59
CA GLY A 231 -1.02 16.58 18.56
C GLY A 231 0.37 17.24 18.46
N PRO A 232 0.78 18.02 19.44
CA PRO A 232 2.13 18.59 19.48
C PRO A 232 3.19 17.49 19.28
N PRO A 233 4.17 17.69 18.38
CA PRO A 233 5.16 16.64 18.08
C PRO A 233 6.03 16.34 19.30
N PRO A 234 6.42 15.07 19.53
CA PRO A 234 7.24 14.68 20.66
C PRO A 234 8.64 15.31 20.59
N LYS A 235 9.12 15.83 21.72
CA LYS A 235 10.36 16.61 21.81
C LYS A 235 11.59 15.75 22.07
N LYS A 236 11.45 14.67 22.83
CA LYS A 236 12.57 13.78 23.23
C LYS A 236 12.49 12.43 22.55
N ALA A 237 13.62 11.77 22.37
CA ALA A 237 13.67 10.39 21.93
C ALA A 237 12.92 9.49 22.93
N GLY A 238 12.08 8.61 22.41
CA GLY A 238 11.20 7.76 23.20
C GLY A 238 9.85 8.36 23.55
N ASP A 239 9.64 9.67 23.33
CA ASP A 239 8.31 10.28 23.48
C ASP A 239 7.43 10.01 22.26
N TRP A 240 6.12 10.03 22.46
CA TRP A 240 5.12 9.92 21.38
C TRP A 240 3.96 10.87 21.61
N THR A 241 3.16 11.04 20.57
CA THR A 241 1.86 11.71 20.63
C THR A 241 0.83 10.86 19.91
N ASP A 242 -0.42 10.92 20.37
CA ASP A 242 -1.51 10.18 19.72
C ASP A 242 -1.72 10.64 18.28
N VAL A 243 -2.06 9.69 17.43
CA VAL A 243 -2.63 9.96 16.10
C VAL A 243 -4.13 9.66 16.18
N ARG A 244 -4.93 10.68 15.88
CA ARG A 244 -6.39 10.60 15.97
C ARG A 244 -7.02 10.65 14.56
N VAL A 245 -7.99 9.77 14.37
CA VAL A 245 -8.85 9.73 13.19
C VAL A 245 -10.28 9.84 13.69
N ASP A 246 -11.03 10.83 13.22
CA ASP A 246 -12.41 11.08 13.64
C ASP A 246 -12.59 11.19 15.18
N GLY A 247 -11.58 11.78 15.85
CA GLY A 247 -11.55 11.95 17.30
C GLY A 247 -11.06 10.74 18.11
N GLU A 248 -10.94 9.57 17.50
CA GLU A 248 -10.47 8.34 18.15
C GLU A 248 -8.95 8.14 17.97
N THR A 249 -8.26 7.68 19.02
CA THR A 249 -6.84 7.34 18.96
C THR A 249 -6.66 6.03 18.20
N MET A 250 -6.08 6.08 16.98
CA MET A 250 -5.85 4.94 16.10
C MET A 250 -4.38 4.50 16.03
N GLY A 251 -3.49 5.26 16.61
CA GLY A 251 -2.07 4.98 16.63
C GLY A 251 -1.30 6.08 17.32
N ALA A 252 0.01 6.07 17.16
CA ALA A 252 0.89 7.06 17.73
C ALA A 252 2.03 7.46 16.81
N ALA A 253 2.43 8.71 16.89
CA ALA A 253 3.61 9.26 16.24
C ALA A 253 4.77 9.23 17.26
N LEU A 254 5.73 8.33 17.06
CA LEU A 254 6.85 8.06 17.96
C LEU A 254 8.12 8.74 17.44
N ARG A 255 8.80 9.47 18.31
CA ARG A 255 10.19 9.89 18.11
C ARG A 255 11.12 8.82 18.66
N SER A 256 11.46 7.84 17.85
CA SER A 256 12.19 6.65 18.26
C SER A 256 13.70 6.86 18.49
N GLY A 257 14.28 7.97 18.01
CA GLY A 257 15.71 8.24 18.14
C GLY A 257 16.03 9.74 18.11
N GLN A 258 17.28 10.10 17.89
CA GLN A 258 17.75 11.48 17.84
C GLN A 258 17.19 12.27 16.63
N SER A 259 16.78 11.56 15.57
CA SER A 259 16.14 12.18 14.41
C SER A 259 14.84 12.87 14.78
N ARG A 260 14.57 14.04 14.18
CA ARG A 260 13.27 14.71 14.29
C ARG A 260 12.18 14.03 13.46
N ARG A 261 12.53 13.09 12.57
CA ARG A 261 11.57 12.35 11.75
C ARG A 261 10.90 11.31 12.62
N LEU A 262 9.58 11.36 12.67
CA LEU A 262 8.75 10.41 13.41
C LEU A 262 8.57 9.10 12.66
N ILE A 263 8.18 8.06 13.39
CA ILE A 263 7.57 6.86 12.84
C ILE A 263 6.16 6.74 13.41
N TYR A 264 5.29 6.06 12.70
CA TYR A 264 3.87 5.94 13.05
C TYR A 264 3.58 4.49 13.40
N VAL A 265 3.20 4.27 14.65
CA VAL A 265 2.91 2.95 15.20
C VAL A 265 1.41 2.78 15.28
N SER A 266 0.90 1.68 14.79
CA SER A 266 -0.52 1.34 14.85
C SER A 266 -0.76 -0.14 15.12
N ILE A 267 -1.92 -0.44 15.69
CA ILE A 267 -2.37 -1.81 15.92
C ILE A 267 -2.57 -2.49 14.56
N GLY A 268 -2.08 -3.71 14.41
CA GLY A 268 -2.44 -4.61 13.34
C GLY A 268 -3.56 -5.55 13.78
N HIS A 269 -3.27 -6.49 14.69
CA HIS A 269 -4.22 -7.46 15.20
C HIS A 269 -3.73 -8.03 16.55
N ARG A 270 -4.64 -8.30 17.49
CA ARG A 270 -4.38 -8.95 18.79
C ARG A 270 -3.27 -8.30 19.63
N VAL A 271 -3.15 -6.99 19.55
CA VAL A 271 -2.16 -6.20 20.28
C VAL A 271 -2.80 -4.87 20.66
N SER A 272 -2.59 -4.41 21.89
CA SER A 272 -2.98 -3.05 22.30
C SER A 272 -1.98 -2.02 21.75
N LEU A 273 -2.42 -0.75 21.62
CA LEU A 273 -1.53 0.34 21.21
C LEU A 273 -0.36 0.53 22.19
N ALA A 274 -0.62 0.34 23.48
CA ALA A 274 0.40 0.44 24.53
C ALA A 274 1.50 -0.61 24.33
N THR A 275 1.12 -1.86 24.05
CA THR A 275 2.08 -2.95 23.75
C THR A 275 2.79 -2.73 22.41
N ALA A 276 2.07 -2.28 21.38
CA ALA A 276 2.68 -1.94 20.08
C ALA A 276 3.77 -0.86 20.23
N LEU A 277 3.49 0.20 20.99
CA LEU A 277 4.45 1.27 21.29
C LEU A 277 5.64 0.79 22.10
N ARG A 278 5.38 0.05 23.20
CA ARG A 278 6.44 -0.50 24.05
C ARG A 278 7.40 -1.40 23.26
N THR A 279 6.86 -2.34 22.49
CA THR A 279 7.64 -3.27 21.67
C THR A 279 8.43 -2.53 20.58
N THR A 280 7.78 -1.60 19.88
CA THR A 280 8.45 -0.79 18.85
C THR A 280 9.60 0.02 19.44
N LYS A 281 9.36 0.69 20.57
CA LYS A 281 10.37 1.51 21.27
C LYS A 281 11.57 0.67 21.73
N GLN A 282 11.32 -0.51 22.30
CA GLN A 282 12.37 -1.43 22.77
C GLN A 282 13.29 -1.86 21.63
N LEU A 283 12.76 -2.06 20.41
CA LEU A 283 13.52 -2.54 19.25
C LEU A 283 14.14 -1.40 18.42
N CYS A 284 13.96 -0.14 18.82
CA CYS A 284 14.52 1.01 18.12
C CYS A 284 15.91 1.37 18.66
N THR A 285 16.97 0.88 18.03
CA THR A 285 18.34 1.36 18.22
C THR A 285 18.61 2.61 17.35
N THR A 286 17.89 2.76 16.25
CA THR A 286 17.88 3.91 15.35
C THR A 286 16.44 4.42 15.16
N ARG A 287 16.18 5.19 14.10
CA ARG A 287 14.81 5.64 13.79
C ARG A 287 13.83 4.48 13.54
N ILE A 288 14.28 3.44 12.88
CA ILE A 288 13.44 2.29 12.49
C ILE A 288 13.79 1.10 13.40
N PRO A 289 12.80 0.34 13.90
CA PRO A 289 13.05 -0.87 14.67
C PRO A 289 14.01 -1.82 13.95
N GLU A 290 14.95 -2.38 14.68
CA GLU A 290 16.03 -3.18 14.10
C GLU A 290 15.54 -4.35 13.24
N PRO A 291 14.47 -5.11 13.61
CA PRO A 291 13.95 -6.15 12.74
C PRO A 291 13.49 -5.62 11.37
N LEU A 292 12.76 -4.49 11.34
CA LEU A 292 12.32 -3.85 10.08
C LEU A 292 13.49 -3.30 9.28
N ARG A 293 14.48 -2.71 9.94
CA ARG A 293 15.69 -2.21 9.27
C ARG A 293 16.42 -3.34 8.56
N ARG A 294 16.54 -4.51 9.20
CA ARG A 294 17.14 -5.71 8.61
C ARG A 294 16.33 -6.26 7.46
N ALA A 295 15.01 -6.41 7.63
CA ALA A 295 14.13 -6.86 6.56
C ALA A 295 14.23 -5.95 5.31
N ASN A 296 14.27 -4.62 5.51
CA ASN A 296 14.45 -3.66 4.43
C ASN A 296 15.83 -3.77 3.74
N LEU A 297 16.89 -4.02 4.48
CA LEU A 297 18.21 -4.25 3.90
C LEU A 297 18.24 -5.57 3.11
N LEU A 298 17.66 -6.64 3.64
CA LEU A 298 17.60 -7.94 3.01
C LEU A 298 16.81 -7.87 1.69
N SER A 299 15.59 -7.30 1.71
CA SER A 299 14.74 -7.15 0.51
C SER A 299 15.48 -6.40 -0.62
N LYS A 300 16.15 -5.29 -0.29
CA LYS A 300 16.91 -4.48 -1.24
C LYS A 300 18.15 -5.17 -1.78
N ASN A 301 18.88 -5.90 -0.93
CA ASN A 301 20.08 -6.61 -1.34
C ASN A 301 19.73 -7.78 -2.26
N GLU A 302 18.72 -8.58 -1.91
CA GLU A 302 18.26 -9.68 -2.74
C GLU A 302 17.66 -9.18 -4.07
N LYS A 303 16.92 -8.07 -4.07
CA LYS A 303 16.47 -7.42 -5.30
C LYS A 303 17.64 -7.05 -6.23
N ARG A 304 18.73 -6.48 -5.68
CA ARG A 304 19.92 -6.13 -6.47
C ARG A 304 20.63 -7.35 -7.07
N LYS A 305 20.70 -8.46 -6.31
CA LYS A 305 21.29 -9.72 -6.79
C LYS A 305 20.46 -10.31 -7.94
N TRP A 306 19.13 -10.27 -7.78
CA TRP A 306 18.21 -10.76 -8.82
C TRP A 306 18.35 -10.01 -10.14
N LYS A 307 18.46 -8.68 -10.11
CA LYS A 307 18.65 -7.85 -11.31
C LYS A 307 19.93 -8.13 -12.08
N LYS A 308 20.92 -8.79 -11.48
CA LYS A 308 22.20 -9.10 -12.10
C LYS A 308 22.24 -10.50 -12.72
N ARG A 309 21.19 -11.29 -12.53
CA ARG A 309 20.99 -12.61 -13.15
C ARG A 309 20.18 -12.49 -14.43
#